data_dbb5754d6a4df33ad86ff3e98fd5c8d0
#
_entry.id   dbb5754d6a4df33ad86ff3e98fd5c8d0
#
_cell.length_a   1.000
_cell.length_b   1.000
_cell.length_c   1.000
_cell.angle_alpha   90.00
_cell.angle_beta   90.00
_cell.angle_gamma   90.00
#
_symmetry.space_group_name_H-M   'P 1'
#
loop_
_entity.id
_entity.type
_entity.pdbx_description
1 polymer ?
#
loop_
_entity_poly.entity_id
_entity_poly.type
_entity_poly.pdbx_seq_one_letter_code
_entity_poly.pdbx_strand_id
1 'polypeptide(L)' 'MAKISPAMMAEALGVPVQAIRVGLQQNKLDFGVAIQPSGKKYTYIIYPEKARAYVGSEKLKEWGF' A
#
# COMPACT_ATOMS: atom_id res chain seq x y z
N MET A 1 -2.70 -4.28 -16.00
CA MET A 1 -3.38 -4.31 -14.69
C MET A 1 -2.74 -3.28 -13.76
N ALA A 2 -3.55 -2.46 -13.14
CA ALA A 2 -3.04 -1.40 -12.25
C ALA A 2 -2.49 -2.00 -10.96
N LYS A 3 -1.52 -1.31 -10.38
CA LYS A 3 -0.87 -1.75 -9.16
C LYS A 3 -0.79 -0.58 -8.20
N ILE A 4 -1.13 -0.82 -6.94
CA ILE A 4 -1.03 0.21 -5.93
C ILE A 4 0.34 0.11 -5.26
N SER A 5 1.10 1.21 -5.28
CA SER A 5 2.39 1.25 -4.62
C SER A 5 2.27 1.88 -3.24
N PRO A 6 3.25 1.66 -2.35
CA PRO A 6 3.26 2.36 -1.06
C PRO A 6 3.23 3.88 -1.21
N ALA A 7 3.90 4.42 -2.24
CA ALA A 7 3.89 5.85 -2.49
C ALA A 7 2.49 6.36 -2.83
N MET A 8 1.72 5.59 -3.60
CA MET A 8 0.35 5.95 -3.93
C MET A 8 -0.52 5.99 -2.67
N MET A 9 -0.38 5.00 -1.80
CA MET A 9 -1.12 4.99 -0.54
C MET A 9 -0.72 6.15 0.36
N ALA A 10 0.58 6.44 0.44
CA ALA A 10 1.06 7.54 1.27
C ALA A 10 0.49 8.87 0.80
N GLU A 11 0.47 9.11 -0.50
CA GLU A 11 -0.08 10.32 -1.07
C GLU A 11 -1.58 10.42 -0.79
N ALA A 12 -2.31 9.33 -0.99
CA ALA A 12 -3.74 9.33 -0.77
C ALA A 12 -4.11 9.56 0.70
N LEU A 13 -3.31 9.05 1.62
CA LEU A 13 -3.57 9.17 3.05
C LEU A 13 -2.93 10.42 3.67
N GLY A 14 -2.10 11.13 2.91
CA GLY A 14 -1.44 12.34 3.41
C GLY A 14 -0.36 12.06 4.44
N VAL A 15 0.34 10.95 4.32
CA VAL A 15 1.41 10.57 5.24
C VAL A 15 2.70 10.34 4.45
N PRO A 16 3.86 10.37 5.13
CA PRO A 16 5.12 10.04 4.45
C PRO A 16 5.13 8.59 3.97
N VAL A 17 5.76 8.33 2.82
CA VAL A 17 5.83 6.96 2.29
C VAL A 17 6.54 6.02 3.26
N GLN A 18 7.47 6.54 4.03
CA GLN A 18 8.19 5.73 5.02
C GLN A 18 7.22 5.17 6.07
N ALA A 19 6.21 5.94 6.45
CA ALA A 19 5.21 5.46 7.40
C ALA A 19 4.45 4.24 6.85
N ILE A 20 4.15 4.24 5.55
CA ILE A 20 3.49 3.10 4.92
C ILE A 20 4.43 1.89 4.89
N ARG A 21 5.67 2.09 4.48
CA ARG A 21 6.65 1.00 4.41
C ARG A 21 6.88 0.35 5.77
N VAL A 22 7.13 1.15 6.79
CA VAL A 22 7.37 0.64 8.14
C VAL A 22 6.13 -0.05 8.69
N GLY A 23 4.95 0.53 8.47
CA GLY A 23 3.71 -0.09 8.92
C GLY A 23 3.47 -1.45 8.30
N LEU A 24 3.78 -1.60 7.02
CA LEU A 24 3.65 -2.90 6.35
C LEU A 24 4.71 -3.89 6.85
N GLN A 25 5.93 -3.43 7.07
CA GLN A 25 6.99 -4.30 7.59
C GLN A 25 6.67 -4.82 8.98
N GLN A 26 5.99 -4.02 9.78
CA GLN A 26 5.64 -4.38 11.15
C GLN A 26 4.27 -5.02 11.28
N ASN A 27 3.60 -5.30 10.18
CA ASN A 27 2.26 -5.89 10.15
C ASN A 27 1.21 -5.04 10.89
N LYS A 28 1.39 -3.73 10.91
CA LYS A 28 0.44 -2.83 11.55
C LYS A 28 -0.64 -2.32 10.60
N LEU A 29 -0.42 -2.49 9.29
CA LEU A 29 -1.38 -2.09 8.27
C LEU A 29 -1.95 -3.36 7.64
N ASP A 30 -3.27 -3.41 7.50
CA ASP A 30 -3.94 -4.60 6.99
C ASP A 30 -4.30 -4.53 5.51
N PHE A 31 -3.95 -3.44 4.82
CA PHE A 31 -4.26 -3.31 3.41
C PHE A 31 -3.17 -3.86 2.49
N GLY A 32 -2.14 -4.45 3.05
CA GLY A 32 -1.06 -5.01 2.25
C GLY A 32 -0.06 -5.77 3.10
N VAL A 33 1.00 -6.24 2.46
CA VAL A 33 2.08 -6.96 3.12
C VAL A 33 3.43 -6.49 2.58
N ALA A 34 4.46 -6.65 3.40
CA ALA A 34 5.83 -6.45 2.98
C ALA A 34 6.53 -7.81 2.97
N ILE A 35 7.13 -8.15 1.85
CA ILE A 35 7.80 -9.43 1.65
C ILE A 35 9.27 -9.18 1.35
N GLN A 36 10.13 -10.01 1.88
CA GLN A 36 11.56 -9.92 1.66
C GLN A 36 12.07 -11.25 1.09
N PRO A 37 11.79 -11.51 -0.19
CA PRO A 37 12.03 -12.85 -0.76
C PRO A 37 13.50 -13.26 -0.81
N SER A 38 14.42 -12.31 -0.93
CA SER A 38 15.85 -12.62 -1.00
C SER A 38 16.63 -12.11 0.20
N GLY A 39 15.96 -11.60 1.21
CA GLY A 39 16.61 -11.04 2.38
C GLY A 39 17.30 -9.70 2.18
N LYS A 40 17.15 -9.10 1.00
CA LYS A 40 17.82 -7.84 0.67
C LYS A 40 16.90 -6.66 0.49
N LYS A 41 15.78 -6.86 -0.19
CA LYS A 41 14.84 -5.79 -0.48
C LYS A 41 13.43 -6.23 -0.14
N TYR A 42 12.64 -5.29 0.36
CA TYR A 42 11.23 -5.54 0.58
C TYR A 42 10.45 -5.35 -0.71
N THR A 43 9.49 -6.24 -0.95
CA THR A 43 8.47 -6.07 -1.97
C THR A 43 7.17 -5.79 -1.24
N TYR A 44 6.48 -4.73 -1.64
CA TYR A 44 5.24 -4.34 -1.00
C TYR A 44 4.07 -4.69 -1.90
N ILE A 45 3.09 -5.40 -1.34
CA ILE A 45 1.89 -5.78 -2.07
C ILE A 45 0.71 -5.14 -1.36
N ILE A 46 -0.05 -4.32 -2.08
CA ILE A 46 -1.22 -3.64 -1.55
C ILE A 46 -2.47 -4.31 -2.12
N TYR A 47 -3.41 -4.64 -1.25
CA TYR A 47 -4.67 -5.28 -1.66
C TYR A 47 -5.70 -4.19 -1.96
N PRO A 48 -6.15 -4.06 -3.23
CA PRO A 48 -7.10 -3.00 -3.58
C PRO A 48 -8.38 -3.04 -2.74
N GLU A 49 -8.90 -4.22 -2.48
CA GLU A 49 -10.14 -4.35 -1.70
C GLU A 49 -10.00 -3.80 -0.29
N LYS A 50 -8.87 -4.04 0.33
CA LYS A 50 -8.63 -3.54 1.69
C LYS A 50 -8.23 -2.08 1.67
N ALA A 51 -7.51 -1.65 0.65
CA ALA A 51 -7.13 -0.25 0.51
C ALA A 51 -8.38 0.65 0.34
N ARG A 52 -9.44 0.10 -0.24
CA ARG A 52 -10.68 0.85 -0.41
C ARG A 52 -11.21 1.42 0.90
N ALA A 53 -11.07 0.68 1.98
CA ALA A 53 -11.53 1.13 3.29
C ALA A 53 -10.77 2.36 3.80
N TYR A 54 -9.56 2.58 3.28
CA TYR A 54 -8.71 3.68 3.70
C TYR A 54 -8.80 4.89 2.78
N VAL A 55 -8.87 4.66 1.47
CA VAL A 55 -8.79 5.74 0.49
C VAL A 55 -10.08 5.97 -0.28
N GLY A 56 -11.04 5.07 -0.20
CA GLY A 56 -12.32 5.21 -0.87
C GLY A 56 -12.33 4.67 -2.29
N SER A 57 -13.54 4.36 -2.78
CA SER A 57 -13.73 3.77 -4.10
C SER A 57 -13.33 4.71 -5.23
N GLU A 58 -13.55 6.01 -5.05
CA GLU A 58 -13.22 6.98 -6.09
C GLU A 58 -11.73 7.04 -6.37
N LYS A 59 -10.92 6.96 -5.31
CA LYS A 59 -9.47 6.97 -5.48
C LYS A 59 -9.01 5.70 -6.20
N LEU A 60 -9.62 4.56 -5.89
CA LEU A 60 -9.30 3.33 -6.60
C LEU A 60 -9.64 3.41 -8.07
N LYS A 61 -10.74 4.06 -8.43
CA LYS A 61 -11.10 4.26 -9.83
C LYS A 61 -10.06 5.12 -10.55
N GLU A 62 -9.55 6.15 -9.89
CA GLU A 62 -8.49 6.97 -10.46
C GLU A 62 -7.22 6.14 -10.74
N TRP A 63 -6.99 5.12 -9.93
CA TRP A 63 -5.84 4.23 -10.09
C TRP A 63 -6.09 3.07 -11.04
N GLY A 64 -7.29 2.97 -11.61
CA GLY A 64 -7.60 1.93 -12.58
C GLY A 64 -8.28 0.69 -12.00
N PHE A 65 -8.83 0.81 -10.82
CA PHE A 65 -9.58 -0.31 -10.18
C PHE A 65 -11.10 -0.04 -10.15
#